data_684643ee1c6ed96521801ab41e32c036
#
_entry.id   684643ee1c6ed96521801ab41e32c036
#
_cell.length_a   1.000
_cell.length_b   1.000
_cell.length_c   1.000
_cell.angle_alpha   90.00
_cell.angle_beta   90.00
_cell.angle_gamma   90.00
#
_symmetry.space_group_name_H-M   'P 1'
#
loop_
_entity.id
_entity.type
_entity.pdbx_description
1 polymer ?
#
loop_
_entity_poly.entity_id
_entity_poly.type
_entity_poly.pdbx_seq_one_letter_code
_entity_poly.pdbx_strand_id
1 'polypeptide(L)'
;MDKKFVPLLFAGDINVCSVARAFHEQYGIVSSAYGKYPTGPCMDSKIIDYKANEKADEQDTFLQLVTDFAEAHKDETVLLIGCGDSYVQLASRNKDNFPENVIAPYSDVDLMNDLIHKEKFYAMCEKVGVDYPTTYVHKKEMGLYVEAPF
;
A
#
# COMPACT_ATOMS: atom_id res chain seq x y z
N MET A 1 17.42 9.11 -22.61
CA MET A 1 17.87 8.54 -21.30
C MET A 1 16.66 7.90 -20.67
N ASP A 2 16.66 6.59 -20.57
CA ASP A 2 15.60 5.89 -19.82
C ASP A 2 15.73 6.29 -18.36
N LYS A 3 14.73 6.99 -17.82
CA LYS A 3 14.70 7.31 -16.40
C LYS A 3 14.69 5.99 -15.64
N LYS A 4 15.74 5.73 -14.89
CA LYS A 4 15.75 4.62 -13.95
C LYS A 4 14.69 4.86 -12.90
N PHE A 5 13.98 3.83 -12.50
CA PHE A 5 13.05 3.91 -11.39
C PHE A 5 13.41 2.88 -10.32
N VAL A 6 13.04 3.18 -9.09
CA VAL A 6 13.24 2.32 -7.92
C VAL A 6 11.91 2.13 -7.20
N PRO A 7 11.46 0.88 -6.98
CA PRO A 7 10.28 0.61 -6.17
C PRO A 7 10.58 0.82 -4.68
N LEU A 8 9.72 1.60 -4.03
CA LEU A 8 9.67 1.76 -2.58
C LEU A 8 8.35 1.20 -2.06
N LEU A 9 8.42 0.10 -1.35
CA LEU A 9 7.26 -0.65 -0.87
C LEU A 9 7.05 -0.46 0.62
N PHE A 10 5.80 -0.44 1.07
CA PHE A 10 5.47 -0.37 2.49
C PHE A 10 4.55 -1.52 2.90
N ALA A 11 4.99 -2.31 3.79
CA ALA A 11 4.54 -3.43 4.61
C ALA A 11 5.67 -4.46 4.74
N GLY A 12 5.42 -5.64 5.34
CA GLY A 12 6.44 -6.69 5.49
C GLY A 12 5.89 -8.09 5.27
N ASP A 13 4.75 -8.19 4.60
CA ASP A 13 4.02 -9.44 4.40
C ASP A 13 4.16 -10.01 2.98
N ILE A 14 3.34 -11.00 2.67
CA ILE A 14 3.35 -11.69 1.37
C ILE A 14 2.96 -10.76 0.22
N ASN A 15 2.21 -9.68 0.47
CA ASN A 15 1.83 -8.74 -0.58
C ASN A 15 3.07 -8.00 -1.09
N VAL A 16 3.95 -7.54 -0.18
CA VAL A 16 5.25 -6.94 -0.54
C VAL A 16 6.09 -7.91 -1.36
N CYS A 17 6.16 -9.18 -0.94
CA CYS A 17 6.90 -10.19 -1.69
C CYS A 17 6.35 -10.40 -3.10
N SER A 18 5.03 -10.35 -3.26
CA SER A 18 4.38 -10.52 -4.57
C SER A 18 4.68 -9.35 -5.50
N VAL A 19 4.60 -8.12 -4.99
CA VAL A 19 4.91 -6.90 -5.76
C VAL A 19 6.40 -6.86 -6.13
N ALA A 20 7.30 -7.11 -5.16
CA ALA A 20 8.74 -7.13 -5.40
C ALA A 20 9.13 -8.20 -6.41
N ARG A 21 8.49 -9.38 -6.37
CA ARG A 21 8.71 -10.44 -7.36
C ARG A 21 8.35 -9.97 -8.77
N ALA A 22 7.21 -9.31 -8.94
CA ALA A 22 6.79 -8.80 -10.24
C ALA A 22 7.82 -7.80 -10.82
N PHE A 23 8.34 -6.89 -10.00
CA PHE A 23 9.41 -5.98 -10.40
C PHE A 23 10.70 -6.70 -10.74
N HIS A 24 11.07 -7.69 -9.93
CA HIS A 24 12.28 -8.45 -10.17
C HIS A 24 12.21 -9.31 -11.46
N GLU A 25 11.10 -10.02 -11.67
CA GLU A 25 10.91 -10.86 -12.85
C GLU A 25 10.87 -10.04 -14.14
N GLN A 26 10.23 -8.87 -14.12
CA GLN A 26 10.09 -8.03 -15.32
C GLN A 26 11.31 -7.16 -15.60
N TYR A 27 11.98 -6.64 -14.56
CA TYR A 27 13.00 -5.60 -14.72
C TYR A 27 14.34 -5.95 -14.07
N GLY A 28 14.47 -7.07 -13.37
CA GLY A 28 15.69 -7.43 -12.63
C GLY A 28 15.98 -6.53 -11.42
N ILE A 29 14.99 -5.75 -10.96
CA ILE A 29 15.18 -4.76 -9.88
C ILE A 29 15.04 -5.45 -8.52
N VAL A 30 15.88 -5.04 -7.56
CA VAL A 30 15.70 -5.29 -6.13
C VAL A 30 14.86 -4.14 -5.58
N SER A 31 13.70 -4.45 -4.99
CA SER A 31 12.82 -3.43 -4.40
C SER A 31 13.28 -3.08 -3.00
N SER A 32 13.19 -1.79 -2.62
CA SER A 32 13.34 -1.40 -1.22
C SER A 32 12.00 -1.48 -0.50
N ALA A 33 12.00 -1.92 0.76
CA ALA A 33 10.76 -2.00 1.52
C ALA A 33 10.95 -1.59 3.00
N TYR A 34 9.96 -0.90 3.53
CA TYR A 34 9.83 -0.60 4.95
C TYR A 34 8.61 -1.29 5.54
N GLY A 35 8.79 -1.93 6.68
CA GLY A 35 7.70 -2.51 7.46
C GLY A 35 7.90 -2.30 8.94
N LYS A 36 6.85 -2.58 9.72
CA LYS A 36 6.84 -2.31 11.17
C LYS A 36 7.71 -3.28 11.96
N TYR A 37 7.78 -4.54 11.54
CA TYR A 37 8.37 -5.61 12.32
C TYR A 37 9.59 -6.22 11.65
N PRO A 38 10.65 -6.58 12.41
CA PRO A 38 11.84 -7.26 11.88
C PRO A 38 11.58 -8.77 11.71
N THR A 39 10.45 -9.12 11.10
CA THR A 39 10.01 -10.50 10.88
C THR A 39 9.25 -10.60 9.57
N GLY A 40 9.01 -11.81 9.12
CA GLY A 40 8.20 -12.10 7.95
C GLY A 40 9.00 -12.42 6.70
N PRO A 41 8.29 -12.68 5.59
CA PRO A 41 8.89 -13.23 4.37
C PRO A 41 9.83 -12.27 3.64
N CYS A 42 9.79 -10.98 3.97
CA CYS A 42 10.64 -9.97 3.33
C CYS A 42 12.05 -9.89 3.91
N MET A 43 12.25 -10.27 5.18
CA MET A 43 13.49 -10.07 5.93
C MET A 43 14.74 -10.69 5.26
N ASP A 44 14.61 -11.91 4.77
CA ASP A 44 15.72 -12.68 4.20
C ASP A 44 15.62 -12.82 2.66
N SER A 45 14.83 -11.97 2.05
CA SER A 45 14.61 -12.00 0.60
C SER A 45 15.82 -11.45 -0.15
N LYS A 46 16.24 -12.13 -1.22
CA LYS A 46 17.31 -11.63 -2.10
C LYS A 46 16.85 -10.56 -3.08
N ILE A 47 15.55 -10.36 -3.21
CA ILE A 47 14.95 -9.42 -4.15
C ILE A 47 14.30 -8.22 -3.45
N ILE A 48 14.45 -8.12 -2.12
CA ILE A 48 13.93 -7.04 -1.29
C ILE A 48 15.01 -6.55 -0.33
N ASP A 49 15.38 -5.29 -0.40
CA ASP A 49 16.13 -4.60 0.66
C ASP A 49 15.14 -4.13 1.72
N TYR A 50 14.93 -5.00 2.74
CA TYR A 50 13.91 -4.76 3.76
C TYR A 50 14.51 -4.10 5.00
N LYS A 51 13.83 -3.06 5.49
CA LYS A 51 14.18 -2.35 6.72
C LYS A 51 12.97 -2.28 7.66
N ALA A 52 13.14 -2.78 8.89
CA ALA A 52 12.13 -2.67 9.91
C ALA A 52 12.22 -1.31 10.63
N ASN A 53 11.06 -0.68 10.82
CA ASN A 53 10.90 0.50 11.64
C ASN A 53 9.56 0.41 12.36
N GLU A 54 9.58 0.30 13.70
CA GLU A 54 8.38 0.11 14.53
C GLU A 54 7.32 1.18 14.33
N LYS A 55 7.71 2.35 13.84
CA LYS A 55 6.86 3.51 13.57
C LYS A 55 6.57 3.74 12.09
N ALA A 56 6.87 2.78 11.22
CA ALA A 56 6.68 2.93 9.78
C ALA A 56 5.20 3.20 9.38
N ASP A 57 4.25 2.87 10.24
CA ASP A 57 2.82 3.13 10.07
C ASP A 57 2.33 4.43 10.75
N GLU A 58 3.23 5.22 11.36
CA GLU A 58 2.93 6.56 11.87
C GLU A 58 3.14 7.61 10.75
N GLN A 59 2.25 8.60 10.68
CA GLN A 59 2.21 9.62 9.61
C GLN A 59 3.57 10.29 9.37
N ASP A 60 4.17 10.85 10.42
CA ASP A 60 5.40 11.64 10.30
C ASP A 60 6.60 10.77 9.95
N THR A 61 6.67 9.57 10.54
CA THR A 61 7.73 8.60 10.23
C THR A 61 7.63 8.09 8.80
N PHE A 62 6.41 7.77 8.34
CA PHE A 62 6.18 7.36 6.97
C PHE A 62 6.64 8.42 5.98
N LEU A 63 6.21 9.68 6.18
CA LEU A 63 6.61 10.80 5.30
C LEU A 63 8.13 11.01 5.31
N GLN A 64 8.76 10.94 6.49
CA GLN A 64 10.21 11.07 6.61
C GLN A 64 10.95 9.96 5.87
N LEU A 65 10.53 8.69 6.03
CA LEU A 65 11.13 7.54 5.32
C LEU A 65 11.03 7.68 3.80
N VAL A 66 9.89 8.14 3.30
CA VAL A 66 9.71 8.39 1.85
C VAL A 66 10.62 9.54 1.39
N THR A 67 10.69 10.63 2.16
CA THR A 67 11.50 11.80 1.82
C THR A 67 12.99 11.46 1.80
N ASP A 68 13.50 10.80 2.85
CA ASP A 68 14.91 10.40 2.95
C ASP A 68 15.29 9.43 1.83
N PHE A 69 14.38 8.50 1.49
CA PHE A 69 14.61 7.58 0.38
C PHE A 69 14.64 8.32 -0.97
N ALA A 70 13.73 9.23 -1.18
CA ALA A 70 13.65 10.02 -2.41
C ALA A 70 14.89 10.92 -2.59
N GLU A 71 15.40 11.51 -1.51
CA GLU A 71 16.64 12.31 -1.53
C GLU A 71 17.87 11.45 -1.87
N ALA A 72 17.94 10.23 -1.34
CA ALA A 72 19.01 9.28 -1.66
C ALA A 72 18.98 8.83 -3.14
N HIS A 73 17.80 8.91 -3.77
CA HIS A 73 17.53 8.50 -5.16
C HIS A 73 17.10 9.68 -6.06
N LYS A 74 17.64 10.88 -5.82
CA LYS A 74 17.22 12.12 -6.52
C LYS A 74 17.32 12.09 -8.05
N ASP A 75 18.20 11.25 -8.60
CA ASP A 75 18.40 11.10 -10.04
C ASP A 75 17.51 9.98 -10.64
N GLU A 76 16.67 9.34 -9.84
CA GLU A 76 15.79 8.25 -10.20
C GLU A 76 14.32 8.60 -9.89
N THR A 77 13.40 7.91 -10.51
CA THR A 77 11.98 7.99 -10.15
C THR A 77 11.69 6.97 -9.06
N VAL A 78 11.23 7.42 -7.90
CA VAL A 78 10.75 6.54 -6.81
C VAL A 78 9.29 6.19 -7.05
N LEU A 79 8.99 4.90 -7.20
CA LEU A 79 7.63 4.41 -7.33
C LEU A 79 7.15 3.89 -5.96
N LEU A 80 6.32 4.68 -5.28
CA LEU A 80 5.81 4.38 -3.94
C LEU A 80 4.57 3.50 -3.99
N ILE A 81 4.64 2.32 -3.34
CA ILE A 81 3.53 1.37 -3.26
C ILE A 81 3.30 0.92 -1.82
N GLY A 82 2.14 1.26 -1.26
CA GLY A 82 1.63 0.68 -0.01
C GLY A 82 1.00 -0.68 -0.28
N CYS A 83 1.53 -1.72 0.34
CA CYS A 83 1.05 -3.09 0.17
C CYS A 83 0.05 -3.52 1.26
N GLY A 84 -0.49 -2.57 2.00
CA GLY A 84 -1.53 -2.77 3.01
C GLY A 84 -2.36 -1.50 3.18
N ASP A 85 -3.61 -1.64 3.61
CA ASP A 85 -4.60 -0.56 3.68
C ASP A 85 -4.12 0.67 4.45
N SER A 86 -3.44 0.48 5.59
CA SER A 86 -2.89 1.57 6.39
C SER A 86 -1.85 2.39 5.63
N TYR A 87 -0.96 1.73 4.87
CA TYR A 87 0.06 2.40 4.09
C TYR A 87 -0.51 3.07 2.83
N VAL A 88 -1.55 2.49 2.24
CA VAL A 88 -2.31 3.13 1.16
C VAL A 88 -2.98 4.42 1.64
N GLN A 89 -3.58 4.40 2.85
CA GLN A 89 -4.15 5.60 3.45
C GLN A 89 -3.10 6.67 3.75
N LEU A 90 -1.92 6.27 4.28
CA LEU A 90 -0.81 7.19 4.53
C LEU A 90 -0.29 7.82 3.23
N ALA A 91 -0.12 7.02 2.18
CA ALA A 91 0.31 7.50 0.89
C ALA A 91 -0.70 8.48 0.27
N SER A 92 -1.99 8.15 0.34
CA SER A 92 -3.07 9.01 -0.15
C SER A 92 -3.13 10.35 0.60
N ARG A 93 -2.98 10.35 1.94
CA ARG A 93 -2.96 11.59 2.76
C ARG A 93 -1.77 12.50 2.45
N ASN A 94 -0.66 11.92 2.06
CA ASN A 94 0.59 12.65 1.86
C ASN A 94 0.93 12.87 0.39
N LYS A 95 0.07 12.50 -0.56
CA LYS A 95 0.39 12.52 -2.00
C LYS A 95 0.91 13.87 -2.51
N ASP A 96 0.44 14.97 -1.93
CA ASP A 96 0.84 16.32 -2.32
C ASP A 96 2.08 16.85 -1.56
N ASN A 97 2.60 16.07 -0.61
CA ASN A 97 3.77 16.42 0.23
C ASN A 97 5.03 15.65 -0.15
N PHE A 98 4.96 14.74 -1.11
CA PHE A 98 6.11 13.96 -1.53
C PHE A 98 7.06 14.78 -2.42
N PRO A 99 8.38 14.48 -2.39
CA PRO A 99 9.34 15.03 -3.33
C PRO A 99 8.94 14.79 -4.80
N GLU A 100 9.38 15.69 -5.69
CA GLU A 100 9.01 15.67 -7.12
C GLU A 100 9.39 14.36 -7.87
N ASN A 101 10.40 13.65 -7.39
CA ASN A 101 10.81 12.37 -7.96
C ASN A 101 10.02 11.18 -7.46
N VAL A 102 9.03 11.36 -6.56
CA VAL A 102 8.15 10.31 -6.04
C VAL A 102 6.87 10.25 -6.87
N ILE A 103 6.59 9.10 -7.44
CA ILE A 103 5.30 8.78 -8.03
C ILE A 103 4.51 7.93 -7.04
N ALA A 104 3.39 8.47 -6.55
CA ALA A 104 2.44 7.82 -5.64
C ALA A 104 1.05 7.86 -6.28
N PRO A 105 0.66 6.86 -7.09
CA PRO A 105 -0.56 6.90 -7.91
C PRO A 105 -1.82 6.61 -7.09
N TYR A 106 -2.05 7.40 -6.05
CA TYR A 106 -3.20 7.24 -5.16
C TYR A 106 -4.28 8.30 -5.39
N SER A 107 -5.52 7.87 -5.27
CA SER A 107 -6.68 8.76 -5.24
C SER A 107 -6.72 9.61 -3.97
N ASP A 108 -7.65 10.56 -3.92
CA ASP A 108 -7.86 11.37 -2.72
C ASP A 108 -8.22 10.50 -1.50
N VAL A 109 -7.81 10.97 -0.33
CA VAL A 109 -7.94 10.21 0.93
C VAL A 109 -9.39 9.82 1.25
N ASP A 110 -10.36 10.67 0.91
CA ASP A 110 -11.77 10.36 1.15
C ASP A 110 -12.26 9.20 0.29
N LEU A 111 -11.89 9.21 -1.00
CA LEU A 111 -12.19 8.10 -1.91
C LEU A 111 -11.48 6.82 -1.45
N MET A 112 -10.19 6.91 -1.06
CA MET A 112 -9.45 5.75 -0.55
C MET A 112 -10.07 5.16 0.72
N ASN A 113 -10.53 6.01 1.65
CA ASN A 113 -11.23 5.57 2.85
C ASN A 113 -12.55 4.84 2.51
N ASP A 114 -13.27 5.28 1.51
CA ASP A 114 -14.50 4.62 1.07
C ASP A 114 -14.21 3.28 0.36
N LEU A 115 -13.14 3.20 -0.43
CA LEU A 115 -12.72 1.97 -1.13
C LEU A 115 -12.22 0.88 -0.18
N ILE A 116 -11.57 1.25 0.93
CA ILE A 116 -11.06 0.30 1.93
C ILE A 116 -12.21 -0.33 2.73
N HIS A 117 -13.31 0.40 2.96
CA HIS A 117 -14.46 -0.13 3.67
C HIS A 117 -15.37 -0.93 2.76
N LYS A 118 -15.44 -2.25 2.94
CA LYS A 118 -16.19 -3.16 2.07
C LYS A 118 -17.67 -2.78 1.86
N GLU A 119 -18.37 -2.32 2.90
CA GLU A 119 -19.76 -1.84 2.78
C GLU A 119 -19.86 -0.67 1.79
N LYS A 120 -18.98 0.31 1.90
CA LYS A 120 -18.94 1.47 1.02
C LYS A 120 -18.45 1.12 -0.39
N PHE A 121 -17.45 0.25 -0.49
CA PHE A 121 -16.94 -0.26 -1.76
C PHE A 121 -18.04 -0.96 -2.57
N TYR A 122 -18.82 -1.84 -1.95
CA TYR A 122 -19.90 -2.55 -2.63
C TYR A 122 -21.07 -1.61 -3.01
N ALA A 123 -21.38 -0.63 -2.15
CA ALA A 123 -22.35 0.41 -2.51
C ALA A 123 -21.89 1.24 -3.71
N MET A 124 -20.58 1.47 -3.84
CA MET A 124 -20.00 2.13 -5.01
C MET A 124 -20.08 1.25 -6.26
N CYS A 125 -19.77 -0.06 -6.14
CA CYS A 125 -19.91 -1.02 -7.24
C CYS A 125 -21.34 -1.01 -7.80
N GLU A 126 -22.36 -1.07 -6.92
CA GLU A 126 -23.77 -1.00 -7.30
C GLU A 126 -24.08 0.31 -8.06
N LYS A 127 -23.60 1.45 -7.54
CA LYS A 127 -23.83 2.75 -8.17
C LYS A 127 -23.24 2.87 -9.58
N VAL A 128 -22.11 2.22 -9.84
CA VAL A 128 -21.43 2.27 -11.15
C VAL A 128 -21.72 1.06 -12.04
N GLY A 129 -22.55 0.13 -11.59
CA GLY A 129 -22.98 -1.05 -12.35
C GLY A 129 -21.88 -2.11 -12.50
N VAL A 130 -21.01 -2.24 -11.51
CA VAL A 130 -19.97 -3.28 -11.45
C VAL A 130 -20.44 -4.40 -10.55
N ASP A 131 -20.33 -5.65 -11.03
CA ASP A 131 -20.70 -6.83 -10.26
C ASP A 131 -19.81 -7.00 -9.01
N TYR A 132 -20.42 -7.39 -7.90
CA TYR A 132 -19.73 -7.69 -6.64
C TYR A 132 -20.37 -8.92 -5.96
N PRO A 133 -19.65 -9.62 -5.06
CA PRO A 133 -20.21 -10.77 -4.36
C PRO A 133 -21.39 -10.37 -3.48
N THR A 134 -22.42 -11.23 -3.44
CA THR A 134 -23.54 -11.05 -2.50
C THR A 134 -22.99 -10.87 -1.08
N THR A 135 -23.30 -9.74 -0.46
CA THR A 135 -22.68 -9.33 0.81
C THR A 135 -23.74 -9.00 1.84
N TYR A 136 -23.58 -9.59 3.02
CA TYR A 136 -24.42 -9.31 4.19
C TYR A 136 -23.64 -8.52 5.21
N VAL A 137 -24.10 -7.31 5.53
CA VAL A 137 -23.45 -6.45 6.51
C VAL A 137 -24.08 -6.71 7.87
N HIS A 138 -23.26 -7.26 8.80
CA HIS A 138 -23.67 -7.41 10.19
C HIS A 138 -23.15 -6.23 11.02
N LYS A 139 -24.06 -5.51 11.66
CA LYS A 139 -23.73 -4.43 12.60
C LYS A 139 -23.90 -4.93 14.04
N LYS A 140 -23.06 -4.47 14.97
CA LYS A 140 -23.05 -4.91 16.36
C LYS A 140 -24.42 -4.77 17.04
N GLU A 141 -25.18 -3.75 16.65
CA GLU A 141 -26.53 -3.47 17.16
C GLU A 141 -27.59 -4.49 16.71
N MET A 142 -27.29 -5.28 15.67
CA MET A 142 -28.21 -6.30 15.12
C MET A 142 -28.22 -7.60 15.94
N GLY A 143 -27.41 -7.72 16.98
CA GLY A 143 -27.29 -8.94 17.79
C GLY A 143 -26.39 -10.01 17.17
N LEU A 144 -26.32 -11.18 17.82
CA LEU A 144 -25.39 -12.26 17.43
C LEU A 144 -25.90 -13.20 16.32
N TYR A 145 -27.14 -13.03 15.85
CA TYR A 145 -27.74 -13.94 14.88
C TYR A 145 -27.94 -13.26 13.54
N VAL A 146 -27.33 -13.81 12.50
CA VAL A 146 -27.58 -13.45 11.11
C VAL A 146 -28.07 -14.71 10.41
N GLU A 147 -29.34 -14.73 9.97
CA GLU A 147 -29.76 -15.69 8.98
C GLU A 147 -29.15 -15.31 7.64
N ALA A 148 -28.03 -15.95 7.32
CA ALA A 148 -27.49 -15.89 5.97
C ALA A 148 -28.19 -17.00 5.14
N PRO A 149 -28.79 -16.69 4.00
CA PRO A 149 -29.24 -17.71 3.08
C PRO A 149 -28.01 -18.37 2.47
N PHE A 150 -27.74 -19.59 2.84
CA PHE A 150 -26.76 -20.47 2.20
C PHE A 150 -27.41 -21.27 1.11
#